data_2b69e537d7f074bffc805710bbbb10d9
#
_entry.id   2b69e537d7f074bffc805710bbbb10d9
#
_cell.length_a   1.000
_cell.length_b   1.000
_cell.length_c   1.000
_cell.angle_alpha   90.00
_cell.angle_beta   90.00
_cell.angle_gamma   90.00
#
_symmetry.space_group_name_H-M   'P 1'
#
loop_
_entity.id
_entity.type
_entity.pdbx_description
1 polymer ?
#
loop_
_entity_poly.entity_id
_entity_poly.type
_entity_poly.pdbx_seq_one_letter_code
_entity_poly.pdbx_strand_id
1 'polypeptide(L)'
;MGVAALEDKILQRAVVEVLNAIYETDFLGFSYGFRPGRSPHRALDALAVGIYRRKVNWVLDADIRGFYDAIDHGWMLKFLEHRIADKRVLRLIRKWLKAGVIENGAWSETVQGTAQGASASPLLSNVYLHYVFDLWLTSGGGGTRGVR
;
A
#
# COMPACT_ATOMS: atom_id res chain seq x y z
N MET A 1 -2.88 2.65 19.24
CA MET A 1 -3.82 2.42 18.13
C MET A 1 -4.77 3.60 18.06
N GLY A 2 -4.65 4.46 17.04
CA GLY A 2 -5.51 5.63 16.89
C GLY A 2 -6.90 5.23 16.38
N VAL A 3 -7.96 5.65 17.05
CA VAL A 3 -9.34 5.42 16.61
C VAL A 3 -9.82 6.71 15.93
N ALA A 4 -10.00 6.67 14.60
CA ALA A 4 -10.58 7.79 13.87
C ALA A 4 -12.06 7.99 14.24
N ALA A 5 -12.54 9.24 14.19
CA ALA A 5 -13.95 9.56 14.35
C ALA A 5 -14.81 8.83 13.31
N LEU A 6 -16.10 8.64 13.62
CA LEU A 6 -17.00 7.90 12.71
C LEU A 6 -17.12 8.59 11.35
N GLU A 7 -17.24 9.89 11.36
CA GLU A 7 -17.33 10.72 10.15
C GLU A 7 -16.09 10.58 9.28
N ASP A 8 -14.91 10.57 9.89
CA ASP A 8 -13.64 10.35 9.17
C ASP A 8 -13.58 8.95 8.56
N LYS A 9 -14.04 7.93 9.28
CA LYS A 9 -14.08 6.55 8.76
C LYS A 9 -15.00 6.44 7.55
N ILE A 10 -16.18 7.07 7.60
CA ILE A 10 -17.13 7.08 6.47
C ILE A 10 -16.50 7.78 5.27
N LEU A 11 -15.91 8.95 5.48
CA LEU A 11 -15.27 9.71 4.41
C LEU A 11 -14.06 8.98 3.82
N GLN A 12 -13.21 8.40 4.67
CA GLN A 12 -12.10 7.55 4.22
C GLN A 12 -12.59 6.38 3.38
N ARG A 13 -13.65 5.69 3.83
CA ARG A 13 -14.22 4.57 3.08
C ARG A 13 -14.75 4.99 1.72
N ALA A 14 -15.46 6.11 1.64
CA ALA A 14 -15.96 6.64 0.37
C ALA A 14 -14.82 6.96 -0.61
N VAL A 15 -13.75 7.59 -0.13
CA VAL A 15 -12.56 7.88 -0.95
C VAL A 15 -11.86 6.59 -1.37
N VAL A 16 -11.72 5.61 -0.48
CA VAL A 16 -11.13 4.30 -0.80
C VAL A 16 -11.86 3.59 -1.92
N GLU A 17 -13.19 3.62 -1.96
CA GLU A 17 -13.97 3.00 -3.04
C GLU A 17 -13.65 3.63 -4.40
N VAL A 18 -13.54 4.96 -4.45
CA VAL A 18 -13.16 5.67 -5.68
C VAL A 18 -11.71 5.35 -6.08
N LEU A 19 -10.80 5.34 -5.13
CA LEU A 19 -9.39 5.05 -5.40
C LEU A 19 -9.16 3.60 -5.80
N ASN A 20 -9.90 2.64 -5.23
CA ASN A 20 -9.86 1.25 -5.67
C ASN A 20 -10.22 1.12 -7.15
N ALA A 21 -11.28 1.80 -7.61
CA ALA A 21 -11.65 1.75 -9.02
C ALA A 21 -10.54 2.27 -9.96
N ILE A 22 -9.71 3.21 -9.50
CA ILE A 22 -8.58 3.75 -10.25
C ILE A 22 -7.39 2.80 -10.20
N TYR A 23 -6.92 2.43 -9.00
CA TYR A 23 -5.67 1.71 -8.82
C TYR A 23 -5.75 0.21 -9.10
N GLU A 24 -6.95 -0.40 -9.05
CA GLU A 24 -7.11 -1.81 -9.44
C GLU A 24 -6.76 -2.05 -10.92
N THR A 25 -6.79 -1.01 -11.76
CA THR A 25 -6.33 -1.09 -13.15
C THR A 25 -4.80 -1.10 -13.27
N ASP A 26 -4.10 -0.57 -12.28
CA ASP A 26 -2.65 -0.43 -12.29
C ASP A 26 -1.95 -1.56 -11.52
N PHE A 27 -2.56 -2.05 -10.43
CA PHE A 27 -1.96 -3.05 -9.56
C PHE A 27 -1.67 -4.37 -10.29
N LEU A 28 -0.48 -4.88 -10.08
CA LEU A 28 -0.02 -6.09 -10.74
C LEU A 28 -0.70 -7.36 -10.23
N GLY A 29 -0.75 -8.38 -11.07
CA GLY A 29 -1.49 -9.61 -10.81
C GLY A 29 -0.98 -10.39 -9.59
N PHE A 30 0.28 -10.23 -9.21
CA PHE A 30 0.89 -10.91 -8.07
C PHE A 30 0.74 -10.15 -6.74
N SER A 31 0.22 -8.94 -6.74
CA SER A 31 -0.12 -8.20 -5.52
C SER A 31 -1.50 -8.62 -5.01
N TYR A 32 -1.59 -9.12 -3.78
CA TYR A 32 -2.82 -9.71 -3.21
C TYR A 32 -3.35 -8.99 -1.97
N GLY A 33 -2.49 -8.26 -1.24
CA GLY A 33 -2.83 -7.68 0.06
C GLY A 33 -3.95 -6.63 -0.04
N PHE A 34 -4.98 -6.76 0.80
CA PHE A 34 -6.05 -5.77 0.99
C PHE A 34 -6.78 -5.30 -0.29
N ARG A 35 -6.72 -6.06 -1.37
CA ARG A 35 -7.37 -5.73 -2.64
C ARG A 35 -8.74 -6.38 -2.78
N PRO A 36 -9.72 -5.70 -3.42
CA PRO A 36 -11.03 -6.28 -3.70
C PRO A 36 -10.92 -7.59 -4.48
N GLY A 37 -11.67 -8.61 -4.07
CA GLY A 37 -11.68 -9.91 -4.74
C GLY A 37 -10.40 -10.73 -4.64
N ARG A 38 -9.38 -10.26 -3.89
CA ARG A 38 -8.16 -10.99 -3.58
C ARG A 38 -8.21 -11.56 -2.16
N SER A 39 -7.47 -12.64 -1.91
CA SER A 39 -7.39 -13.22 -0.57
C SER A 39 -6.03 -13.89 -0.34
N PRO A 40 -5.61 -14.11 0.93
CA PRO A 40 -4.40 -14.86 1.25
C PRO A 40 -4.41 -16.28 0.66
N HIS A 41 -5.57 -16.96 0.64
CA HIS A 41 -5.70 -18.29 0.05
C HIS A 41 -5.39 -18.28 -1.45
N ARG A 42 -5.89 -17.29 -2.19
CA ARG A 42 -5.56 -17.14 -3.62
C ARG A 42 -4.09 -16.86 -3.85
N ALA A 43 -3.44 -16.12 -2.96
CA ALA A 43 -1.99 -15.89 -3.03
C ALA A 43 -1.22 -17.20 -2.83
N LEU A 44 -1.61 -18.01 -1.85
CA LEU A 44 -1.00 -19.32 -1.60
C LEU A 44 -1.23 -20.29 -2.75
N ASP A 45 -2.44 -20.33 -3.32
CA ASP A 45 -2.75 -21.15 -4.50
C ASP A 45 -1.87 -20.77 -5.70
N ALA A 46 -1.74 -19.46 -5.96
CA ALA A 46 -0.89 -18.97 -7.05
C ALA A 46 0.60 -19.31 -6.82
N LEU A 47 1.07 -19.19 -5.58
CA LEU A 47 2.43 -19.58 -5.19
C LEU A 47 2.64 -21.08 -5.38
N ALA A 48 1.74 -21.92 -4.89
CA ALA A 48 1.81 -23.38 -5.02
C ALA A 48 1.87 -23.81 -6.50
N VAL A 49 0.99 -23.24 -7.33
CA VAL A 49 0.99 -23.50 -8.79
C VAL A 49 2.29 -23.02 -9.43
N GLY A 50 2.82 -21.86 -9.02
CA GLY A 50 4.08 -21.33 -9.52
C GLY A 50 5.27 -22.24 -9.20
N ILE A 51 5.37 -22.68 -7.94
CA ILE A 51 6.42 -23.60 -7.48
C ILE A 51 6.35 -24.92 -8.26
N TYR A 52 5.16 -25.52 -8.35
CA TYR A 52 4.97 -26.80 -9.00
C TYR A 52 5.30 -26.77 -10.50
N ARG A 53 4.78 -25.75 -11.20
CA ARG A 53 4.92 -25.67 -12.67
C ARG A 53 6.26 -25.14 -13.15
N ARG A 54 6.91 -24.26 -12.38
CA ARG A 54 8.14 -23.59 -12.81
C ARG A 54 9.43 -24.21 -12.28
N LYS A 55 9.35 -25.35 -11.58
CA LYS A 55 10.51 -26.05 -10.99
C LYS A 55 11.40 -25.09 -10.18
N VAL A 56 10.77 -24.31 -9.31
CA VAL A 56 11.46 -23.33 -8.47
C VAL A 56 12.35 -24.06 -7.48
N ASN A 57 13.63 -23.68 -7.41
CA ASN A 57 14.59 -24.25 -6.49
C ASN A 57 14.81 -23.38 -5.24
N TRP A 58 14.47 -22.10 -5.32
CA TRP A 58 14.68 -21.14 -4.24
C TRP A 58 13.41 -20.31 -4.01
N VAL A 59 13.07 -20.13 -2.75
CA VAL A 59 11.98 -19.25 -2.30
C VAL A 59 12.58 -18.26 -1.33
N LEU A 60 12.41 -16.97 -1.60
CA LEU A 60 12.74 -15.90 -0.68
C LEU A 60 11.47 -15.50 0.05
N ASP A 61 11.46 -15.64 1.37
CA ASP A 61 10.46 -15.06 2.25
C ASP A 61 11.05 -13.81 2.91
N ALA A 62 10.41 -12.68 2.72
CA ALA A 62 10.91 -11.40 3.22
C ALA A 62 9.76 -10.55 3.75
N ASP A 63 9.99 -9.89 4.88
CA ASP A 63 9.06 -8.94 5.50
C ASP A 63 9.71 -7.56 5.67
N ILE A 64 8.88 -6.51 5.50
CA ILE A 64 9.34 -5.12 5.64
C ILE A 64 9.04 -4.65 7.06
N ARG A 65 10.09 -4.56 7.87
CA ARG A 65 9.98 -4.11 9.26
C ARG A 65 9.53 -2.65 9.33
N GLY A 66 8.49 -2.40 10.12
CA GLY A 66 8.01 -1.03 10.38
C GLY A 66 7.51 -0.30 9.13
N PHE A 67 6.98 -1.03 8.14
CA PHE A 67 6.58 -0.47 6.85
C PHE A 67 5.61 0.72 6.99
N TYR A 68 4.57 0.58 7.82
CA TYR A 68 3.57 1.63 8.02
C TYR A 68 4.14 2.90 8.65
N ASP A 69 5.16 2.76 9.48
CA ASP A 69 5.80 3.88 10.18
C ASP A 69 6.86 4.58 9.30
N ALA A 70 7.34 3.87 8.27
CA ALA A 70 8.40 4.35 7.38
C ALA A 70 7.89 5.01 6.09
N ILE A 71 6.58 5.05 5.84
CA ILE A 71 6.00 5.64 4.63
C ILE A 71 6.27 7.15 4.60
N ASP A 72 7.02 7.60 3.61
CA ASP A 72 7.27 9.03 3.36
C ASP A 72 6.04 9.70 2.75
N HIS A 73 5.52 10.74 3.42
CA HIS A 73 4.33 11.45 2.99
C HIS A 73 4.52 12.21 1.66
N GLY A 74 5.73 12.71 1.42
CA GLY A 74 6.05 13.43 0.19
C GLY A 74 6.02 12.52 -1.03
N TRP A 75 6.64 11.36 -0.93
CA TRP A 75 6.59 10.35 -1.99
C TRP A 75 5.19 9.77 -2.17
N MET A 76 4.47 9.49 -1.08
CA MET A 76 3.09 9.05 -1.17
C MET A 76 2.23 10.01 -2.00
N LEU A 77 2.32 11.31 -1.70
CA LEU A 77 1.54 12.31 -2.44
C LEU A 77 1.95 12.41 -3.90
N LYS A 78 3.26 12.32 -4.21
CA LYS A 78 3.75 12.27 -5.60
C LYS A 78 3.19 11.08 -6.35
N PHE A 79 3.17 9.89 -5.75
CA PHE A 79 2.60 8.70 -6.37
C PHE A 79 1.10 8.85 -6.63
N LEU A 80 0.37 9.43 -5.68
CA LEU A 80 -1.05 9.71 -5.87
C LEU A 80 -1.32 10.73 -6.98
N GLU A 81 -0.48 11.75 -7.11
CA GLU A 81 -0.60 12.79 -8.16
C GLU A 81 -0.47 12.24 -9.57
N HIS A 82 0.15 11.09 -9.77
CA HIS A 82 0.21 10.43 -11.09
C HIS A 82 -1.18 10.05 -11.63
N ARG A 83 -2.13 9.74 -10.74
CA ARG A 83 -3.46 9.24 -11.11
C ARG A 83 -4.59 10.15 -10.68
N ILE A 84 -4.36 11.01 -9.72
CA ILE A 84 -5.38 11.86 -9.10
C ILE A 84 -5.08 13.33 -9.41
N ALA A 85 -5.87 13.92 -10.29
CA ALA A 85 -5.76 15.34 -10.61
C ALA A 85 -6.53 16.25 -9.63
N ASP A 86 -7.52 15.71 -8.89
CA ASP A 86 -8.32 16.50 -7.96
C ASP A 86 -7.54 16.87 -6.71
N LYS A 87 -7.14 18.14 -6.63
CA LYS A 87 -6.37 18.69 -5.50
C LYS A 87 -7.13 18.63 -4.17
N ARG A 88 -8.46 18.51 -4.18
CA ARG A 88 -9.27 18.41 -2.95
C ARG A 88 -9.07 17.03 -2.33
N VAL A 89 -9.07 15.97 -3.14
CA VAL A 89 -8.79 14.59 -2.69
C VAL A 89 -7.37 14.49 -2.15
N LEU A 90 -6.37 15.00 -2.88
CA LEU A 90 -4.98 15.01 -2.42
C LEU A 90 -4.79 15.79 -1.11
N ARG A 91 -5.47 16.93 -0.96
CA ARG A 91 -5.45 17.71 0.29
C ARG A 91 -6.04 16.92 1.45
N LEU A 92 -7.13 16.19 1.20
CA LEU A 92 -7.79 15.37 2.21
C LEU A 92 -6.86 14.23 2.67
N ILE A 93 -6.26 13.51 1.72
CA ILE A 93 -5.30 12.43 2.04
C ILE A 93 -4.09 13.00 2.81
N ARG A 94 -3.58 14.16 2.39
CA ARG A 94 -2.49 14.84 3.13
C ARG A 94 -2.86 15.14 4.57
N LYS A 95 -4.11 15.56 4.85
CA LYS A 95 -4.59 15.77 6.21
C LYS A 95 -4.62 14.47 7.00
N TRP A 96 -5.06 13.36 6.41
CA TRP A 96 -5.07 12.06 7.08
C TRP A 96 -3.67 11.55 7.38
N LEU A 97 -2.71 11.71 6.47
CA LEU A 97 -1.32 11.35 6.69
C LEU A 97 -0.69 12.15 7.84
N LYS A 98 -1.03 13.44 7.94
CA LYS A 98 -0.54 14.33 8.99
C LYS A 98 -1.35 14.28 10.29
N ALA A 99 -2.49 13.60 10.29
CA ALA A 99 -3.30 13.47 11.49
C ALA A 99 -2.47 12.76 12.55
N GLY A 100 -2.12 13.48 13.61
CA GLY A 100 -1.32 12.97 14.71
C GLY A 100 -2.02 11.86 15.48
N VAL A 101 -1.28 11.21 16.34
CA VAL A 101 -1.77 10.20 17.27
C VAL A 101 -1.83 10.81 18.67
N ILE A 102 -2.92 10.55 19.38
CA ILE A 102 -3.00 10.85 20.82
C ILE A 102 -2.54 9.60 21.57
N GLU A 103 -1.41 9.71 22.23
CA GLU A 103 -0.86 8.64 23.07
C GLU A 103 -0.67 9.17 24.49
N ASN A 104 -1.21 8.45 25.48
CA ASN A 104 -1.16 8.85 26.90
C ASN A 104 -1.66 10.29 27.17
N GLY A 105 -2.66 10.76 26.39
CA GLY A 105 -3.22 12.11 26.53
C GLY A 105 -2.38 13.23 25.91
N ALA A 106 -1.22 12.91 25.31
CA ALA A 106 -0.40 13.86 24.57
C ALA A 106 -0.62 13.66 23.07
N TRP A 107 -0.86 14.77 22.36
CA TRP A 107 -0.94 14.76 20.89
C TRP A 107 0.46 14.88 20.28
N SER A 108 0.77 14.02 19.33
CA SER A 108 1.99 14.10 18.51
C SER A 108 1.63 14.14 17.04
N GLU A 109 2.28 15.03 16.29
CA GLU A 109 2.14 15.09 14.83
C GLU A 109 2.88 13.93 14.19
N THR A 110 2.23 13.25 13.21
CA THR A 110 2.86 12.18 12.46
C THR A 110 3.66 12.79 11.31
N VAL A 111 5.00 12.74 11.39
CA VAL A 111 5.90 13.25 10.35
C VAL A 111 6.09 12.23 9.23
N GLN A 112 6.03 10.93 9.56
CA GLN A 112 6.13 9.80 8.65
C GLN A 112 5.09 8.74 9.02
N GLY A 113 4.79 7.87 8.08
CA GLY A 113 3.90 6.74 8.32
C GLY A 113 2.42 7.03 8.10
N THR A 114 1.61 6.02 8.31
CA THR A 114 0.15 6.10 8.25
C THR A 114 -0.45 5.60 9.55
N ALA A 115 -1.54 6.23 9.99
CA ALA A 115 -2.22 5.82 11.21
C ALA A 115 -2.67 4.35 11.11
N GLN A 116 -2.14 3.50 11.99
CA GLN A 116 -2.61 2.12 12.12
C GLN A 116 -4.09 2.09 12.52
N GLY A 117 -4.90 1.42 11.70
CA GLY A 117 -6.35 1.33 11.91
C GLY A 117 -7.19 2.36 11.16
N ALA A 118 -6.58 3.24 10.37
CA ALA A 118 -7.31 4.10 9.44
C ALA A 118 -7.79 3.28 8.23
N SER A 119 -9.03 3.53 7.78
CA SER A 119 -9.66 2.77 6.68
C SER A 119 -8.92 2.95 5.33
N ALA A 120 -8.21 4.05 5.15
CA ALA A 120 -7.46 4.34 3.92
C ALA A 120 -6.04 3.74 3.91
N SER A 121 -5.45 3.43 5.06
CA SER A 121 -4.05 2.99 5.16
C SER A 121 -3.71 1.76 4.32
N PRO A 122 -4.54 0.70 4.25
CA PRO A 122 -4.22 -0.47 3.43
C PRO A 122 -4.10 -0.15 1.94
N LEU A 123 -5.00 0.66 1.40
CA LEU A 123 -4.93 1.08 0.00
C LEU A 123 -3.72 1.97 -0.27
N LEU A 124 -3.48 2.97 0.59
CA LEU A 124 -2.32 3.85 0.44
C LEU A 124 -1.01 3.06 0.51
N SER A 125 -0.94 2.05 1.36
CA SER A 125 0.20 1.13 1.43
C SER A 125 0.41 0.37 0.13
N ASN A 126 -0.67 -0.14 -0.48
CA ASN A 126 -0.59 -0.82 -1.78
C ASN A 126 -0.13 0.15 -2.88
N VAL A 127 -0.63 1.38 -2.89
CA VAL A 127 -0.15 2.40 -3.85
C VAL A 127 1.33 2.65 -3.67
N TYR A 128 1.79 2.83 -2.44
CA TYR A 128 3.21 3.06 -2.16
C TYR A 128 4.09 1.88 -2.62
N LEU A 129 3.71 0.65 -2.25
CA LEU A 129 4.42 -0.57 -2.66
C LEU A 129 4.40 -0.78 -4.17
N HIS A 130 3.32 -0.45 -4.83
CA HIS A 130 3.23 -0.55 -6.29
C HIS A 130 4.35 0.24 -6.97
N TYR A 131 4.55 1.51 -6.60
CA TYR A 131 5.58 2.35 -7.21
C TYR A 131 7.00 2.00 -6.75
N VAL A 132 7.19 1.64 -5.49
CA VAL A 132 8.53 1.41 -4.93
C VAL A 132 9.01 -0.01 -5.17
N PHE A 133 8.13 -1.01 -5.11
CA PHE A 133 8.50 -2.42 -5.11
C PHE A 133 7.99 -3.18 -6.34
N ASP A 134 6.68 -3.14 -6.63
CA ASP A 134 6.11 -3.96 -7.69
C ASP A 134 6.67 -3.60 -9.06
N LEU A 135 6.73 -2.30 -9.39
CA LEU A 135 7.32 -1.83 -10.65
C LEU A 135 8.82 -2.11 -10.73
N TRP A 136 9.55 -2.01 -9.62
CA TRP A 136 10.96 -2.36 -9.57
C TRP A 136 11.18 -3.85 -9.85
N LEU A 137 10.36 -4.74 -9.28
CA LEU A 137 10.43 -6.18 -9.57
C LEU A 137 10.20 -6.49 -11.05
N THR A 138 9.26 -5.81 -11.71
CA THR A 138 8.94 -6.05 -13.11
C THR A 138 9.94 -5.43 -14.08
N SER A 139 10.60 -4.33 -13.69
CA SER A 139 11.64 -3.69 -14.50
C SER A 139 12.99 -4.41 -14.47
N GLY A 140 13.06 -5.58 -13.83
CA GLY A 140 14.31 -6.35 -13.70
C GLY A 140 15.19 -5.80 -12.58
N GLY A 141 14.60 -5.44 -11.47
CA GLY A 141 15.26 -4.93 -10.29
C GLY A 141 16.50 -5.70 -9.90
N GLY A 142 17.67 -5.10 -10.13
CA GLY A 142 18.98 -5.69 -9.89
C GLY A 142 19.31 -6.79 -10.90
N GLY A 143 19.75 -6.39 -12.11
CA GLY A 143 20.10 -7.28 -13.18
C GLY A 143 20.84 -8.55 -12.78
N THR A 144 20.17 -9.65 -12.69
CA THR A 144 20.76 -10.96 -12.94
C THR A 144 20.67 -11.23 -14.43
N ARG A 145 21.50 -10.53 -15.21
CA ARG A 145 21.95 -11.09 -16.48
C ARG A 145 22.68 -12.39 -16.16
N GLY A 146 22.06 -13.51 -16.52
CA GLY A 146 22.66 -14.75 -16.89
C GLY A 146 23.87 -15.23 -16.08
N VAL A 147 23.62 -16.15 -15.15
CA VAL A 147 24.56 -17.25 -14.97
C VAL A 147 24.06 -18.36 -15.90
N ARG A 148 24.80 -18.56 -16.99
CA ARG A 148 24.71 -19.72 -17.85
C ARG A 148 25.14 -20.97 -17.10
#